data_5728c742af73667aefac77ddda79a8bf
#
_entry.id   5728c742af73667aefac77ddda79a8bf
#
_cell.length_a   1.000
_cell.length_b   1.000
_cell.length_c   1.000
_cell.angle_alpha   90.00
_cell.angle_beta   90.00
_cell.angle_gamma   90.00
#
_symmetry.space_group_name_H-M   'P 1'
#
loop_
_entity.id
_entity.type
_entity.pdbx_description
1 polymer ?
#
loop_
_entity_poly.entity_id
_entity_poly.type
_entity_poly.pdbx_seq_one_letter_code
_entity_poly.pdbx_strand_id
1 'polypeptide(L)'
;MNLKIKLLLIALTLSVSANAQEMKEQDVFKHTAIDTTQLIVSYDLTVKYDLSGQNNPDFEKVYTYIGRKVCQSFVESEHNADLRMAKAFLRNGKRGSRASMKLVANVGETYIGYPKGKTTVIYNMDGAGSYLYQEATPKMQWKITTEHKTLLDYDCTAATCSYRGRNYKVWFTTKIPLS
;
A
#
# COMPACT_ATOMS: atom_id res chain seq x y z
N MET A 1 -19.56 14.00 -54.30
CA MET A 1 -19.47 13.36 -52.98
C MET A 1 -18.44 14.13 -52.16
N ASN A 2 -18.92 14.76 -51.25
CA ASN A 2 -18.62 15.95 -50.50
C ASN A 2 -17.23 16.06 -49.87
N LEU A 3 -16.51 17.11 -50.28
CA LEU A 3 -15.25 17.62 -49.71
C LEU A 3 -15.35 17.89 -48.20
N LYS A 4 -16.54 18.17 -47.67
CA LYS A 4 -16.83 18.43 -46.26
C LYS A 4 -16.64 17.20 -45.34
N ILE A 5 -16.82 15.98 -45.85
CA ILE A 5 -16.69 14.75 -45.09
C ILE A 5 -15.22 14.39 -44.90
N LYS A 6 -14.34 14.72 -45.85
CA LYS A 6 -12.89 14.48 -45.74
C LYS A 6 -12.20 15.39 -44.71
N LEU A 7 -12.69 16.61 -44.54
CA LEU A 7 -12.15 17.53 -43.51
C LEU A 7 -12.56 17.12 -42.09
N LEU A 8 -13.71 16.50 -41.89
CA LEU A 8 -14.17 16.05 -40.57
C LEU A 8 -13.42 14.83 -40.08
N LEU A 9 -12.98 13.96 -41.00
CA LEU A 9 -12.18 12.77 -40.66
C LEU A 9 -10.72 13.11 -40.30
N ILE A 10 -10.16 14.20 -40.85
CA ILE A 10 -8.80 14.65 -40.51
C ILE A 10 -8.77 15.38 -39.14
N ALA A 11 -9.86 16.02 -38.74
CA ALA A 11 -9.95 16.70 -37.46
C ALA A 11 -10.11 15.69 -36.27
N LEU A 12 -10.61 14.46 -36.52
CA LEU A 12 -10.85 13.46 -35.48
C LEU A 12 -9.58 12.61 -35.14
N THR A 13 -8.54 12.67 -35.99
CA THR A 13 -7.29 11.93 -35.76
C THR A 13 -6.23 12.72 -35.01
N LEU A 14 -6.46 14.01 -34.71
CA LEU A 14 -5.51 14.91 -34.09
C LEU A 14 -5.71 15.14 -32.58
N SER A 15 -6.66 14.45 -31.94
CA SER A 15 -7.01 14.71 -30.53
C SER A 15 -6.70 13.59 -29.54
N VAL A 16 -5.86 12.62 -29.91
CA VAL A 16 -5.34 11.65 -28.95
C VAL A 16 -3.80 11.67 -28.97
N SER A 17 -3.23 12.85 -28.80
CA SER A 17 -1.93 12.94 -28.13
C SER A 17 -2.23 12.76 -26.64
N ALA A 18 -2.29 11.52 -26.17
CA ALA A 18 -2.10 11.25 -24.77
C ALA A 18 -0.77 11.91 -24.41
N ASN A 19 -0.80 13.01 -23.66
CA ASN A 19 0.36 13.56 -23.01
C ASN A 19 0.80 12.52 -21.96
N ALA A 20 1.49 11.48 -22.40
CA ALA A 20 2.36 10.71 -21.55
C ALA A 20 3.46 11.69 -21.16
N GLN A 21 3.23 12.42 -20.09
CA GLN A 21 4.21 13.32 -19.51
C GLN A 21 5.34 12.42 -19.05
N GLU A 22 6.45 12.45 -19.79
CA GLU A 22 7.66 11.73 -19.45
C GLU A 22 8.08 12.20 -18.05
N MET A 23 7.95 11.32 -17.07
CA MET A 23 8.22 11.63 -15.68
C MET A 23 9.72 11.88 -15.55
N LYS A 24 10.12 13.13 -15.37
CA LYS A 24 11.52 13.51 -15.24
C LYS A 24 12.08 12.91 -13.96
N GLU A 25 13.37 12.59 -13.97
CA GLU A 25 14.10 12.04 -12.80
C GLU A 25 13.83 12.83 -11.51
N GLN A 26 13.70 14.15 -11.61
CA GLN A 26 13.38 15.05 -10.50
C GLN A 26 11.98 14.79 -9.88
N ASP A 27 11.05 14.23 -10.62
CA ASP A 27 9.69 13.98 -10.16
C ASP A 27 9.57 12.65 -9.38
N VAL A 28 10.46 11.70 -9.65
CA VAL A 28 10.54 10.41 -8.95
C VAL A 28 11.02 10.57 -7.50
N PHE A 29 11.76 11.64 -7.20
CA PHE A 29 12.41 11.84 -5.90
C PHE A 29 11.97 13.11 -5.16
N LYS A 30 10.96 13.81 -5.66
CA LYS A 30 10.30 14.87 -4.89
C LYS A 30 9.45 14.24 -3.79
N HIS A 31 10.08 14.03 -2.65
CA HIS A 31 9.36 13.60 -1.46
C HIS A 31 8.85 14.83 -0.69
N THR A 32 7.56 14.90 -0.50
CA THR A 32 6.97 15.79 0.50
C THR A 32 6.69 14.94 1.73
N ALA A 33 7.30 15.30 2.85
CA ALA A 33 6.99 14.65 4.12
C ALA A 33 5.51 14.90 4.45
N ILE A 34 4.73 13.84 4.59
CA ILE A 34 3.29 13.91 4.89
C ILE A 34 3.01 13.82 6.38
N ASP A 35 3.91 13.16 7.13
CA ASP A 35 3.85 13.03 8.59
C ASP A 35 5.21 12.59 9.14
N THR A 36 5.33 12.54 10.48
CA THR A 36 6.51 12.02 11.18
C THR A 36 6.13 10.76 11.93
N THR A 37 6.87 9.68 11.68
CA THR A 37 6.66 8.40 12.37
C THR A 37 6.98 8.53 13.85
N GLN A 38 6.05 8.10 14.69
CA GLN A 38 6.18 8.07 16.16
C GLN A 38 6.40 6.67 16.69
N LEU A 39 5.82 5.66 16.03
CA LEU A 39 5.94 4.26 16.41
C LEU A 39 6.09 3.42 15.15
N ILE A 40 6.97 2.42 15.21
CA ILE A 40 7.12 1.40 14.17
C ILE A 40 6.71 0.06 14.79
N VAL A 41 5.79 -0.61 14.13
CA VAL A 41 5.35 -1.95 14.47
C VAL A 41 5.73 -2.89 13.33
N SER A 42 6.31 -4.05 13.65
CA SER A 42 6.60 -5.08 12.67
C SER A 42 5.83 -6.36 12.97
N TYR A 43 5.42 -7.05 11.91
CA TYR A 43 4.72 -8.32 11.95
C TYR A 43 5.46 -9.34 11.10
N ASP A 44 5.57 -10.57 11.60
CA ASP A 44 6.02 -11.70 10.79
C ASP A 44 4.81 -12.26 10.03
N LEU A 45 4.90 -12.28 8.71
CA LEU A 45 3.89 -12.81 7.81
C LEU A 45 4.34 -14.16 7.27
N THR A 46 3.51 -15.17 7.45
CA THR A 46 3.69 -16.49 6.83
C THR A 46 2.70 -16.66 5.70
N VAL A 47 3.19 -16.84 4.47
CA VAL A 47 2.37 -17.04 3.28
C VAL A 47 2.36 -18.51 2.90
N LYS A 48 1.18 -19.12 2.90
CA LYS A 48 0.93 -20.48 2.42
C LYS A 48 0.17 -20.39 1.12
N TYR A 49 0.77 -20.89 0.04
CA TYR A 49 0.17 -20.82 -1.31
C TYR A 49 -0.84 -21.94 -1.57
N ASP A 50 -0.76 -23.02 -0.82
CA ASP A 50 -1.72 -24.12 -0.91
C ASP A 50 -2.04 -24.68 0.48
N LEU A 51 -3.18 -25.37 0.58
CA LEU A 51 -3.62 -26.03 1.80
C LEU A 51 -3.12 -27.47 1.89
N SER A 52 -2.52 -28.01 0.83
CA SER A 52 -2.02 -29.39 0.76
C SER A 52 -0.71 -29.57 1.55
N GLY A 53 -0.01 -28.47 1.84
CA GLY A 53 1.27 -28.48 2.53
C GLY A 53 2.43 -28.99 1.68
N GLN A 54 2.25 -29.12 0.36
CA GLN A 54 3.31 -29.59 -0.54
C GLN A 54 4.38 -28.52 -0.78
N ASN A 55 4.02 -27.24 -0.63
CA ASN A 55 4.95 -26.13 -0.75
C ASN A 55 5.35 -25.61 0.61
N ASN A 56 6.63 -25.33 0.80
CA ASN A 56 7.12 -24.66 2.00
C ASN A 56 6.52 -23.26 2.10
N PRO A 57 6.11 -22.82 3.30
CA PRO A 57 5.63 -21.46 3.48
C PRO A 57 6.77 -20.47 3.23
N ASP A 58 6.43 -19.34 2.65
CA ASP A 58 7.33 -18.19 2.59
C ASP A 58 7.11 -17.29 3.80
N PHE A 59 8.18 -16.66 4.24
CA PHE A 59 8.18 -15.74 5.38
C PHE A 59 8.52 -14.33 4.90
N GLU A 60 7.82 -13.34 5.47
CA GLU A 60 7.96 -11.94 5.10
C GLU A 60 7.75 -11.06 6.34
N LYS A 61 8.25 -9.83 6.31
CA LYS A 61 7.96 -8.82 7.32
C LYS A 61 7.04 -7.75 6.76
N VAL A 62 6.03 -7.41 7.55
CA VAL A 62 5.19 -6.25 7.33
C VAL A 62 5.54 -5.19 8.34
N TYR A 63 5.78 -3.97 7.89
CA TYR A 63 5.99 -2.81 8.75
C TYR A 63 4.78 -1.90 8.71
N THR A 64 4.43 -1.36 9.87
CA THR A 64 3.45 -0.29 10.00
C THR A 64 4.11 0.88 10.71
N TYR A 65 4.24 1.99 10.00
CA TYR A 65 4.73 3.25 10.52
C TYR A 65 3.54 4.09 10.95
N ILE A 66 3.48 4.41 12.23
CA ILE A 66 2.37 5.14 12.83
C ILE A 66 2.84 6.55 13.13
N GLY A 67 2.25 7.52 12.44
CA GLY A 67 2.43 8.95 12.68
C GLY A 67 1.22 9.54 13.41
N ARG A 68 1.19 10.87 13.53
CA ARG A 68 0.08 11.59 14.17
C ARG A 68 -1.20 11.63 13.33
N LYS A 69 -1.06 11.61 12.02
CA LYS A 69 -2.15 11.79 11.06
C LYS A 69 -2.25 10.65 10.06
N VAL A 70 -1.14 9.99 9.79
CA VAL A 70 -1.03 8.97 8.75
C VAL A 70 -0.39 7.71 9.32
N CYS A 71 -0.98 6.56 8.99
CA CYS A 71 -0.32 5.27 9.18
C CYS A 71 0.05 4.73 7.80
N GLN A 72 1.30 4.30 7.62
CA GLN A 72 1.79 3.63 6.42
C GLN A 72 2.09 2.17 6.74
N SER A 73 1.56 1.26 5.92
CA SER A 73 1.86 -0.17 6.05
C SER A 73 2.36 -0.73 4.73
N PHE A 74 3.43 -1.54 4.78
CA PHE A 74 4.06 -2.12 3.59
C PHE A 74 4.78 -3.43 3.92
N VAL A 75 5.01 -4.23 2.89
CA VAL A 75 5.82 -5.45 2.96
C VAL A 75 7.28 -5.10 2.69
N GLU A 76 8.19 -5.63 3.50
CA GLU A 76 9.62 -5.29 3.45
C GLU A 76 10.24 -5.61 2.08
N SER A 77 9.94 -6.77 1.50
CA SER A 77 10.51 -7.17 0.21
C SER A 77 10.08 -6.24 -0.92
N GLU A 78 8.81 -5.82 -0.95
CA GLU A 78 8.29 -4.89 -1.95
C GLU A 78 8.93 -3.51 -1.81
N HIS A 79 8.96 -2.97 -0.59
CA HIS A 79 9.57 -1.68 -0.31
C HIS A 79 11.06 -1.65 -0.69
N ASN A 80 11.80 -2.68 -0.33
CA ASN A 80 13.21 -2.81 -0.70
C ASN A 80 13.41 -2.98 -2.22
N ALA A 81 12.46 -3.64 -2.92
CA ALA A 81 12.47 -3.74 -4.36
C ALA A 81 12.33 -2.37 -5.01
N ASP A 82 11.37 -1.57 -4.56
CA ASP A 82 11.14 -0.21 -5.06
C ASP A 82 12.34 0.70 -4.82
N LEU A 83 12.94 0.65 -3.63
CA LEU A 83 14.17 1.41 -3.34
C LEU A 83 15.34 1.01 -4.25
N ARG A 84 15.52 -0.29 -4.54
CA ARG A 84 16.57 -0.76 -5.46
C ARG A 84 16.31 -0.28 -6.88
N MET A 85 15.06 -0.32 -7.34
CA MET A 85 14.69 0.17 -8.67
C MET A 85 14.92 1.67 -8.79
N ALA A 86 14.52 2.44 -7.78
CA ALA A 86 14.75 3.87 -7.72
C ALA A 86 16.25 4.22 -7.78
N LYS A 87 17.08 3.53 -6.98
CA LYS A 87 18.54 3.70 -6.99
C LYS A 87 19.18 3.31 -8.34
N ALA A 88 18.68 2.24 -8.99
CA ALA A 88 19.16 1.82 -10.30
C ALA A 88 18.82 2.86 -11.38
N PHE A 89 17.63 3.44 -11.33
CA PHE A 89 17.21 4.50 -12.23
C PHE A 89 18.11 5.74 -12.09
N LEU A 90 18.36 6.19 -10.85
CA LEU A 90 19.27 7.31 -10.57
C LEU A 90 20.68 7.09 -11.12
N ARG A 91 21.19 5.87 -11.01
CA ARG A 91 22.55 5.56 -11.44
C ARG A 91 22.70 5.43 -12.96
N ASN A 92 21.72 4.86 -13.64
CA ASN A 92 21.84 4.40 -15.03
C ASN A 92 20.81 5.04 -15.99
N GLY A 93 19.87 5.85 -15.50
CA GLY A 93 18.75 6.38 -16.30
C GLY A 93 17.81 5.29 -16.84
N LYS A 94 17.94 4.04 -16.40
CA LYS A 94 17.11 2.91 -16.87
C LYS A 94 16.33 2.31 -15.71
N ARG A 95 15.05 2.01 -15.95
CA ARG A 95 14.24 1.26 -15.00
C ARG A 95 14.84 -0.12 -14.77
N GLY A 96 15.09 -0.47 -13.52
CA GLY A 96 15.42 -1.83 -13.14
C GLY A 96 14.22 -2.76 -13.35
N SER A 97 14.47 -4.08 -13.46
CA SER A 97 13.40 -5.08 -13.53
C SER A 97 13.09 -5.63 -12.14
N ARG A 98 11.80 -5.77 -11.82
CA ARG A 98 11.33 -6.51 -10.64
C ARG A 98 11.39 -8.03 -10.84
N ALA A 99 11.48 -8.49 -12.09
CA ALA A 99 11.39 -9.91 -12.45
C ALA A 99 12.43 -10.82 -11.78
N SER A 100 13.52 -10.25 -11.25
CA SER A 100 14.55 -11.00 -10.51
C SER A 100 14.34 -10.99 -8.98
N MET A 101 13.24 -10.38 -8.49
CA MET A 101 12.98 -10.24 -7.07
C MET A 101 11.87 -11.21 -6.67
N LYS A 102 12.15 -12.08 -5.70
CA LYS A 102 11.10 -12.90 -5.09
C LYS A 102 10.23 -12.00 -4.24
N LEU A 103 9.00 -11.77 -4.66
CA LEU A 103 7.97 -11.11 -3.87
C LEU A 103 7.14 -12.19 -3.20
N VAL A 104 7.10 -12.18 -1.88
CA VAL A 104 6.43 -13.23 -1.09
C VAL A 104 4.93 -12.98 -1.00
N ALA A 105 4.52 -11.72 -0.91
CA ALA A 105 3.12 -11.34 -0.86
C ALA A 105 2.90 -10.00 -1.55
N ASN A 106 1.92 -9.94 -2.43
CA ASN A 106 1.48 -8.68 -3.03
C ASN A 106 0.27 -8.15 -2.24
N VAL A 107 0.54 -7.55 -1.10
CA VAL A 107 -0.51 -6.93 -0.26
C VAL A 107 -0.67 -5.44 -0.49
N GLY A 108 0.18 -4.87 -1.31
CA GLY A 108 0.22 -3.43 -1.60
C GLY A 108 0.72 -2.58 -0.44
N GLU A 109 1.04 -1.34 -0.74
CA GLU A 109 1.37 -0.33 0.24
C GLU A 109 0.12 0.46 0.61
N THR A 110 -0.15 0.64 1.90
CA THR A 110 -1.37 1.27 2.39
C THR A 110 -1.06 2.50 3.23
N TYR A 111 -1.74 3.60 2.94
CA TYR A 111 -1.70 4.85 3.69
C TYR A 111 -3.08 5.14 4.28
N ILE A 112 -3.24 4.98 5.59
CA ILE A 112 -4.48 5.30 6.31
C ILE A 112 -4.40 6.76 6.78
N GLY A 113 -5.42 7.56 6.44
CA GLY A 113 -5.48 8.98 6.80
C GLY A 113 -4.88 9.93 5.74
N TYR A 114 -4.41 9.40 4.60
CA TYR A 114 -3.86 10.22 3.51
C TYR A 114 -4.50 9.87 2.15
N PRO A 115 -5.05 10.89 1.45
CA PRO A 115 -5.40 12.23 1.94
C PRO A 115 -6.32 12.18 3.18
N LYS A 116 -6.44 13.28 3.91
CA LYS A 116 -7.24 13.33 5.15
C LYS A 116 -8.62 12.67 4.98
N GLY A 117 -8.93 11.71 5.85
CA GLY A 117 -10.20 10.98 5.86
C GLY A 117 -10.28 9.86 4.81
N LYS A 118 -9.19 9.59 4.09
CA LYS A 118 -9.12 8.51 3.09
C LYS A 118 -8.05 7.48 3.47
N THR A 119 -8.21 6.30 2.91
CA THR A 119 -7.18 5.28 2.83
C THR A 119 -6.75 5.16 1.38
N THR A 120 -5.45 5.32 1.11
CA THR A 120 -4.83 5.13 -0.20
C THR A 120 -4.13 3.79 -0.21
N VAL A 121 -4.35 2.99 -1.25
CA VAL A 121 -3.67 1.72 -1.46
C VAL A 121 -2.97 1.73 -2.80
N ILE A 122 -1.71 1.32 -2.81
CA ILE A 122 -0.86 1.24 -4.00
C ILE A 122 -0.50 -0.23 -4.22
N TYR A 123 -0.89 -0.77 -5.35
CA TYR A 123 -0.50 -2.11 -5.79
C TYR A 123 0.48 -2.02 -6.95
N ASN A 124 1.57 -2.73 -6.83
CA ASN A 124 2.53 -2.90 -7.91
C ASN A 124 2.32 -4.28 -8.56
N MET A 125 1.85 -4.29 -9.79
CA MET A 125 1.64 -5.52 -10.55
C MET A 125 2.81 -5.73 -11.52
N ASP A 126 3.46 -6.88 -11.43
CA ASP A 126 4.58 -7.23 -12.31
C ASP A 126 4.13 -7.21 -13.79
N GLY A 127 4.85 -6.43 -14.59
CA GLY A 127 4.57 -6.26 -16.01
C GLY A 127 3.39 -5.37 -16.38
N ALA A 128 2.51 -5.00 -15.44
CA ALA A 128 1.31 -4.21 -15.71
C ALA A 128 1.32 -2.80 -15.11
N GLY A 129 2.34 -2.47 -14.29
CA GLY A 129 2.51 -1.15 -13.68
C GLY A 129 1.95 -1.07 -12.26
N SER A 130 1.83 0.17 -11.76
CA SER A 130 1.34 0.45 -10.42
C SER A 130 -0.08 0.98 -10.48
N TYR A 131 -0.94 0.47 -9.62
CA TYR A 131 -2.33 0.89 -9.47
C TYR A 131 -2.51 1.55 -8.12
N LEU A 132 -3.15 2.71 -8.13
CA LEU A 132 -3.51 3.45 -6.94
C LEU A 132 -5.03 3.59 -6.88
N TYR A 133 -5.62 3.26 -5.73
CA TYR A 133 -7.00 3.60 -5.45
C TYR A 133 -7.16 4.23 -4.07
N GLN A 134 -8.25 4.95 -3.89
CA GLN A 134 -8.59 5.62 -2.65
C GLN A 134 -10.02 5.31 -2.25
N GLU A 135 -10.22 5.03 -0.98
CA GLU A 135 -11.54 4.87 -0.38
C GLU A 135 -11.66 5.74 0.88
N ALA A 136 -12.88 5.95 1.36
CA ALA A 136 -13.07 6.57 2.67
C ALA A 136 -12.46 5.66 3.75
N THR A 137 -11.71 6.26 4.70
CA THR A 137 -11.16 5.46 5.82
C THR A 137 -12.29 4.76 6.55
N PRO A 138 -12.22 3.43 6.70
CA PRO A 138 -13.27 2.66 7.35
C PRO A 138 -13.50 3.13 8.79
N LYS A 139 -14.76 3.40 9.14
CA LYS A 139 -15.17 3.72 10.50
C LYS A 139 -15.73 2.46 11.15
N MET A 140 -14.86 1.69 11.79
CA MET A 140 -15.25 0.50 12.52
C MET A 140 -15.84 0.89 13.89
N GLN A 141 -17.04 0.38 14.21
CA GLN A 141 -17.70 0.63 15.49
C GLN A 141 -17.32 -0.48 16.48
N TRP A 142 -16.31 -0.23 17.29
CA TRP A 142 -15.81 -1.17 18.27
C TRP A 142 -16.68 -1.19 19.54
N LYS A 143 -17.00 -2.40 20.00
CA LYS A 143 -17.61 -2.65 21.30
C LYS A 143 -16.57 -3.24 22.22
N ILE A 144 -16.22 -2.50 23.27
CA ILE A 144 -15.28 -2.95 24.31
C ILE A 144 -15.96 -4.02 25.13
N THR A 145 -15.25 -5.11 25.43
CA THR A 145 -15.74 -6.22 26.26
C THR A 145 -15.05 -6.23 27.62
N THR A 146 -15.44 -7.13 28.48
CA THR A 146 -14.83 -7.36 29.80
C THR A 146 -13.67 -8.36 29.78
N GLU A 147 -13.32 -8.88 28.59
CA GLU A 147 -12.24 -9.85 28.47
C GLU A 147 -10.88 -9.16 28.52
N HIS A 148 -9.97 -9.72 29.32
CA HIS A 148 -8.61 -9.24 29.48
C HIS A 148 -7.61 -10.37 29.20
N LYS A 149 -6.44 -10.02 28.70
CA LYS A 149 -5.26 -10.90 28.64
C LYS A 149 -3.96 -10.10 28.56
N THR A 150 -2.87 -10.69 29.00
CA THR A 150 -1.53 -10.11 28.84
C THR A 150 -0.95 -10.51 27.48
N LEU A 151 -0.48 -9.54 26.72
CA LEU A 151 0.21 -9.72 25.45
C LEU A 151 1.48 -8.86 25.45
N LEU A 152 2.66 -9.47 25.24
CA LEU A 152 3.94 -8.78 25.24
C LEU A 152 4.12 -7.88 26.48
N ASP A 153 3.79 -8.39 27.66
CA ASP A 153 3.82 -7.70 28.95
C ASP A 153 2.83 -6.52 29.11
N TYR A 154 1.93 -6.34 28.15
CA TYR A 154 0.84 -5.37 28.24
C TYR A 154 -0.46 -6.04 28.67
N ASP A 155 -1.11 -5.45 29.65
CA ASP A 155 -2.48 -5.79 29.99
C ASP A 155 -3.42 -5.20 28.92
N CYS A 156 -4.13 -6.09 28.22
CA CYS A 156 -4.95 -5.76 27.06
C CYS A 156 -6.42 -6.10 27.32
N THR A 157 -7.30 -5.24 26.83
CA THR A 157 -8.75 -5.45 26.83
C THR A 157 -9.21 -5.84 25.43
N ALA A 158 -10.22 -6.72 25.33
CA ALA A 158 -10.78 -7.09 24.04
C ALA A 158 -11.83 -6.09 23.55
N ALA A 159 -11.87 -5.90 22.24
CA ALA A 159 -12.97 -5.21 21.56
C ALA A 159 -13.41 -6.01 20.33
N THR A 160 -14.71 -5.94 20.01
CA THR A 160 -15.32 -6.62 18.87
C THR A 160 -15.98 -5.64 17.92
N CYS A 161 -16.03 -5.99 16.65
CA CYS A 161 -16.71 -5.21 15.61
C CYS A 161 -17.20 -6.13 14.50
N SER A 162 -18.38 -5.87 13.94
CA SER A 162 -18.83 -6.47 12.68
C SER A 162 -18.71 -5.43 11.57
N TYR A 163 -17.97 -5.77 10.51
CA TYR A 163 -17.75 -4.85 9.40
C TYR A 163 -17.67 -5.62 8.08
N ARG A 164 -18.42 -5.20 7.06
CA ARG A 164 -18.48 -5.80 5.72
C ARG A 164 -18.66 -7.32 5.75
N GLY A 165 -19.59 -7.80 6.59
CA GLY A 165 -19.93 -9.24 6.71
C GLY A 165 -18.92 -10.09 7.48
N ARG A 166 -17.90 -9.48 8.09
CA ARG A 166 -16.90 -10.16 8.92
C ARG A 166 -16.98 -9.70 10.36
N ASN A 167 -16.69 -10.61 11.29
CA ASN A 167 -16.57 -10.30 12.71
C ASN A 167 -15.10 -10.21 13.10
N TYR A 168 -14.75 -9.12 13.75
CA TYR A 168 -13.41 -8.84 14.23
C TYR A 168 -13.37 -8.85 15.75
N LYS A 169 -12.32 -9.44 16.31
CA LYS A 169 -11.96 -9.32 17.73
C LYS A 169 -10.51 -8.88 17.81
N VAL A 170 -10.27 -7.81 18.54
CA VAL A 170 -8.94 -7.23 18.74
C VAL A 170 -8.64 -7.10 20.22
N TRP A 171 -7.36 -7.00 20.53
CA TRP A 171 -6.86 -6.72 21.87
C TRP A 171 -6.10 -5.40 21.82
N PHE A 172 -6.44 -4.48 22.67
CA PHE A 172 -5.81 -3.16 22.73
C PHE A 172 -5.39 -2.81 24.15
N THR A 173 -4.42 -1.92 24.26
CA THR A 173 -3.97 -1.33 25.52
C THR A 173 -3.87 0.18 25.38
N THR A 174 -4.13 0.89 26.46
CA THR A 174 -3.92 2.35 26.56
C THR A 174 -2.53 2.71 27.08
N LYS A 175 -1.71 1.71 27.42
CA LYS A 175 -0.35 1.93 27.95
C LYS A 175 0.66 2.33 26.86
N ILE A 176 0.33 2.13 25.59
CA ILE A 176 1.15 2.60 24.47
C ILE A 176 0.58 3.96 24.02
N PRO A 177 1.24 5.07 24.33
CA PRO A 177 0.75 6.39 23.97
C PRO A 177 0.92 6.61 22.46
N LEU A 178 -0.18 6.56 21.74
CA LEU A 178 -0.30 7.05 20.37
C LEU A 178 -1.00 8.41 20.46
N SER A 179 -0.24 9.48 20.47
CA SER A 179 -0.76 10.85 20.57
C SER A 179 -1.01 11.47 19.20
#